data_f44a960a6bf595eb4531935461b5f8e3
#
_entry.id   f44a960a6bf595eb4531935461b5f8e3
#
_cell.length_a   1.000
_cell.length_b   1.000
_cell.length_c   1.000
_cell.angle_alpha   90.00
_cell.angle_beta   90.00
_cell.angle_gamma   90.00
#
_symmetry.space_group_name_H-M   'P 1'
#
loop_
_entity.id
_entity.type
_entity.pdbx_description
1 polymer ?
#
loop_
_entity_poly.entity_id
_entity_poly.type
_entity_poly.pdbx_seq_one_letter_code
_entity_poly.pdbx_strand_id
1 'polypeptide(L)'
;MGYIKVAKADAKFDLVSCENVGDVKLVTNTDEDVVIQYLSGYKVTLDGGTGNDFTQADVDLVIDAIQKGAGNSGPAALVSLSIVVDSATMTAVS
;
A
#
# COMPACT_ATOMS: atom_id res chain seq x y z
N MET A 1 -13.05 -11.34 -1.36
CA MET A 1 -12.52 -10.29 -0.48
C MET A 1 -11.06 -10.55 -0.25
N GLY A 2 -10.20 -9.64 -0.66
CA GLY A 2 -8.77 -9.85 -0.61
C GLY A 2 -8.04 -8.76 0.15
N TYR A 3 -6.95 -9.19 0.78
CA TYR A 3 -6.01 -8.29 1.46
C TYR A 3 -4.60 -8.64 1.02
N ILE A 4 -3.72 -7.64 1.07
CA ILE A 4 -2.29 -7.84 0.95
C ILE A 4 -1.63 -7.50 2.29
N LYS A 5 -0.51 -8.14 2.58
CA LYS A 5 0.32 -7.82 3.75
C LYS A 5 1.48 -6.96 3.29
N VAL A 6 1.66 -5.82 3.93
CA VAL A 6 2.78 -4.92 3.64
C VAL A 6 3.76 -5.02 4.81
N ALA A 7 5.01 -5.37 4.51
CA ALA A 7 6.04 -5.56 5.53
C ALA A 7 6.41 -4.24 6.19
N LYS A 8 6.51 -4.25 7.51
CA LYS A 8 6.87 -3.08 8.33
C LYS A 8 8.24 -3.27 8.97
N ALA A 9 8.82 -2.16 9.42
CA ALA A 9 10.17 -2.13 9.99
C ALA A 9 10.32 -2.93 11.29
N ASP A 10 9.23 -3.15 12.02
CA ASP A 10 9.26 -3.86 13.31
C ASP A 10 9.02 -5.36 13.19
N ALA A 11 9.27 -5.93 12.02
CA ALA A 11 9.03 -7.34 11.68
C ALA A 11 7.54 -7.72 11.70
N LYS A 12 6.66 -6.75 11.69
CA LYS A 12 5.21 -6.92 11.60
C LYS A 12 4.74 -6.66 10.17
N PHE A 13 3.44 -6.65 9.98
CA PHE A 13 2.86 -6.29 8.69
C PHE A 13 1.54 -5.56 8.91
N ASP A 14 1.14 -4.78 7.91
CA ASP A 14 -0.20 -4.20 7.84
C ASP A 14 -1.01 -4.89 6.76
N LEU A 15 -2.29 -5.11 7.03
CA LEU A 15 -3.25 -5.62 6.06
C LEU A 15 -3.87 -4.45 5.30
N VAL A 16 -3.81 -4.53 3.98
CA VAL A 16 -4.38 -3.51 3.09
C VAL A 16 -5.42 -4.17 2.22
N SER A 17 -6.64 -3.59 2.18
CA SER A 17 -7.73 -4.14 1.38
C SER A 17 -7.46 -4.00 -0.11
N CYS A 18 -7.80 -5.05 -0.87
CA CYS A 18 -7.74 -5.04 -2.32
C CYS A 18 -9.08 -4.69 -2.97
N GLU A 19 -10.13 -4.46 -2.18
CA GLU A 19 -11.47 -4.20 -2.71
C GLU A 19 -11.69 -2.72 -2.98
N ASN A 20 -12.36 -2.43 -4.09
CA ASN A 20 -12.78 -1.08 -4.48
C ASN A 20 -11.60 -0.11 -4.65
N VAL A 21 -10.45 -0.62 -5.05
CA VAL A 21 -9.30 0.23 -5.35
C VAL A 21 -9.54 0.95 -6.67
N GLY A 22 -9.46 2.27 -6.63
CA GLY A 22 -9.61 3.10 -7.82
C GLY A 22 -8.29 3.58 -8.41
N ASP A 23 -7.27 3.72 -7.57
CA ASP A 23 -5.97 4.20 -8.02
C ASP A 23 -4.87 3.84 -7.02
N VAL A 24 -3.65 3.67 -7.54
CA VAL A 24 -2.44 3.54 -6.74
C VAL A 24 -1.40 4.46 -7.37
N LYS A 25 -0.82 5.35 -6.57
CA LYS A 25 0.11 6.33 -7.11
C LYS A 25 1.19 6.69 -6.11
N LEU A 26 2.26 7.28 -6.65
CA LEU A 26 3.33 7.85 -5.85
C LEU A 26 2.99 9.33 -5.61
N VAL A 27 3.00 9.74 -4.36
CA VAL A 27 2.69 11.12 -3.98
C VAL A 27 3.88 11.72 -3.25
N THR A 28 4.35 12.85 -3.74
CA THR A 28 5.40 13.61 -3.09
C THR A 28 4.81 14.44 -1.97
N ASN A 29 5.27 14.16 -0.76
CA ASN A 29 4.99 15.00 0.40
C ASN A 29 6.34 15.51 0.89
N THR A 30 6.75 15.23 2.11
CA THR A 30 8.15 15.43 2.52
C THR A 30 9.03 14.39 1.83
N ASP A 31 8.52 13.17 1.74
CA ASP A 31 9.16 12.04 1.05
C ASP A 31 8.15 11.46 0.04
N GLU A 32 8.60 10.55 -0.81
CA GLU A 32 7.73 9.88 -1.77
C GLU A 32 6.97 8.74 -1.08
N ASP A 33 5.65 8.86 -1.02
CA ASP A 33 4.75 7.88 -0.40
C ASP A 33 3.93 7.15 -1.45
N VAL A 34 3.59 5.88 -1.17
CA VAL A 34 2.63 5.13 -1.99
C VAL A 34 1.24 5.35 -1.42
N VAL A 35 0.33 5.85 -2.25
CA VAL A 35 -1.06 6.11 -1.85
C VAL A 35 -2.00 5.21 -2.64
N ILE A 36 -2.83 4.46 -1.92
CA ILE A 36 -3.87 3.60 -2.49
C ILE A 36 -5.21 4.30 -2.25
N GLN A 37 -5.86 4.71 -3.33
CA GLN A 37 -7.17 5.38 -3.24
C GLN A 37 -8.28 4.39 -3.52
N TYR A 38 -9.31 4.43 -2.68
CA TYR A 38 -10.48 3.56 -2.79
C TYR A 38 -11.67 4.33 -3.34
N LEU A 39 -12.53 3.61 -4.07
CA LEU A 39 -13.75 4.20 -4.63
C LEU A 39 -14.72 4.66 -3.54
N SER A 40 -14.58 4.15 -2.33
CA SER A 40 -15.40 4.53 -1.18
C SER A 40 -15.08 5.93 -0.62
N GLY A 41 -14.04 6.59 -1.11
CA GLY A 41 -13.65 7.92 -0.66
C GLY A 41 -12.58 7.92 0.43
N TYR A 42 -11.93 6.79 0.66
CA TYR A 42 -10.80 6.69 1.58
C TYR A 42 -9.51 6.41 0.83
N LYS A 43 -8.40 6.68 1.46
CA LYS A 43 -7.07 6.35 0.95
C LYS A 43 -6.21 5.77 2.05
N VAL A 44 -5.27 4.91 1.67
CA VAL A 44 -4.21 4.41 2.55
C VAL A 44 -2.90 4.98 2.06
N THR A 45 -2.18 5.65 2.95
CA THR A 45 -0.85 6.19 2.66
C THR A 45 0.19 5.29 3.32
N LEU A 46 1.08 4.73 2.49
CA LEU A 46 2.22 3.94 2.94
C LEU A 46 3.43 4.87 3.01
N ASP A 47 3.94 5.08 4.23
CA ASP A 47 5.04 5.98 4.49
C ASP A 47 6.26 5.16 4.92
N GLY A 48 7.39 5.41 4.29
CA GLY A 48 8.64 4.73 4.60
C GLY A 48 9.48 5.40 5.69
N GLY A 49 8.98 6.49 6.26
CA GLY A 49 9.69 7.26 7.27
C GLY A 49 10.53 8.39 6.66
N THR A 50 11.01 9.27 7.51
CA THR A 50 11.78 10.45 7.09
C THR A 50 13.04 10.05 6.33
N GLY A 51 13.23 10.63 5.15
CA GLY A 51 14.39 10.37 4.30
C GLY A 51 14.30 9.10 3.46
N ASN A 52 13.18 8.37 3.53
CA ASN A 52 12.99 7.14 2.77
C ASN A 52 11.91 7.33 1.72
N ASP A 53 12.26 7.13 0.45
CA ASP A 53 11.37 7.33 -0.68
C ASP A 53 11.00 6.00 -1.33
N PHE A 54 9.70 5.80 -1.57
CA PHE A 54 9.23 4.74 -2.45
C PHE A 54 9.46 5.15 -3.91
N THR A 55 9.49 4.16 -4.79
CA THR A 55 9.72 4.37 -6.22
C THR A 55 8.52 3.92 -7.03
N GLN A 56 8.51 4.23 -8.33
CA GLN A 56 7.47 3.75 -9.24
C GLN A 56 7.43 2.22 -9.28
N ALA A 57 8.58 1.55 -9.13
CA ALA A 57 8.62 0.09 -9.05
C ALA A 57 7.85 -0.44 -7.84
N ASP A 58 7.86 0.28 -6.72
CA ASP A 58 7.07 -0.08 -5.54
C ASP A 58 5.57 0.05 -5.82
N VAL A 59 5.16 1.10 -6.52
CA VAL A 59 3.78 1.27 -6.95
C VAL A 59 3.35 0.09 -7.82
N ASP A 60 4.19 -0.32 -8.76
CA ASP A 60 3.90 -1.45 -9.65
C ASP A 60 3.78 -2.76 -8.86
N LEU A 61 4.61 -2.98 -7.85
CA LEU A 61 4.51 -4.14 -6.98
C LEU A 61 3.19 -4.17 -6.22
N VAL A 62 2.76 -3.02 -5.70
CA VAL A 62 1.49 -2.90 -4.98
C VAL A 62 0.31 -3.15 -5.93
N ILE A 63 0.34 -2.57 -7.12
CA ILE A 63 -0.72 -2.78 -8.13
C ILE A 63 -0.83 -4.26 -8.48
N ASP A 64 0.29 -4.93 -8.76
CA ASP A 64 0.31 -6.35 -9.08
C ASP A 64 -0.26 -7.20 -7.95
N ALA A 65 0.14 -6.92 -6.72
CA ALA A 65 -0.35 -7.63 -5.55
C ALA A 65 -1.86 -7.43 -5.34
N ILE A 66 -2.36 -6.21 -5.54
CA ILE A 66 -3.79 -5.90 -5.44
C ILE A 66 -4.59 -6.65 -6.49
N GLN A 67 -4.10 -6.68 -7.73
CA GLN A 67 -4.78 -7.41 -8.80
C GLN A 67 -4.86 -8.91 -8.52
N LYS A 68 -3.80 -9.49 -7.96
CA LYS A 68 -3.78 -10.90 -7.56
C LYS A 68 -4.66 -11.16 -6.34
N GLY A 69 -4.66 -10.24 -5.37
CA GLY A 69 -5.41 -10.38 -4.14
C GLY A 69 -6.92 -10.20 -4.32
N ALA A 70 -7.35 -9.33 -5.22
CA ALA A 70 -8.75 -8.97 -5.39
C ALA A 70 -9.64 -10.15 -5.83
N GLY A 71 -9.08 -11.10 -6.58
CA GLY A 71 -9.81 -12.27 -7.03
C GLY A 71 -9.56 -13.53 -6.20
N ASN A 72 -8.87 -13.41 -5.08
CA ASN A 72 -8.41 -14.55 -4.32
C ASN A 72 -9.00 -14.55 -2.91
N SER A 73 -9.53 -15.70 -2.48
CA SER A 73 -10.05 -15.89 -1.11
C SER A 73 -9.03 -16.55 -0.18
N GLY A 74 -7.82 -16.82 -0.65
CA GLY A 74 -6.76 -17.44 0.15
C GLY A 74 -6.08 -16.44 1.11
N PRO A 75 -5.03 -16.90 1.81
CA PRO A 75 -4.28 -16.03 2.70
C PRO A 75 -3.67 -14.84 1.96
N ALA A 76 -3.58 -13.71 2.65
CA ALA A 76 -2.99 -12.50 2.08
C ALA A 76 -1.49 -12.72 1.76
N ALA A 77 -1.09 -12.32 0.56
CA ALA A 77 0.31 -12.40 0.15
C ALA A 77 1.12 -11.26 0.76
N LEU A 78 2.34 -11.57 1.17
CA LEU A 78 3.27 -10.55 1.66
C LEU A 78 3.90 -9.81 0.48
N VAL A 79 3.83 -8.49 0.50
CA VAL A 79 4.47 -7.62 -0.49
C VAL A 79 5.73 -7.04 0.11
N SER A 80 6.87 -7.32 -0.51
CA SER A 80 8.15 -6.76 -0.09
C SER A 80 8.50 -5.59 -1.00
N LEU A 81 8.50 -4.40 -0.43
CA LEU A 81 8.83 -3.18 -1.14
C LEU A 81 10.33 -2.89 -1.03
N SER A 82 10.83 -1.92 -1.80
CA SER A 82 12.25 -1.57 -1.82
C SER A 82 12.72 -1.03 -0.47
N ILE A 83 11.82 -0.40 0.27
CA ILE A 83 12.05 0.05 1.65
C ILE A 83 10.91 -0.46 2.52
N VAL A 84 11.17 -0.60 3.83
CA VAL A 84 10.15 -1.07 4.77
C VAL A 84 9.17 0.06 5.06
N VAL A 85 7.90 -0.30 5.19
CA VAL A 85 6.86 0.67 5.57
C VAL A 85 7.01 1.02 7.05
N ASP A 86 7.12 2.30 7.35
CA ASP A 86 7.14 2.79 8.72
C ASP A 86 5.73 2.91 9.28
N SER A 87 4.81 3.45 8.48
CA SER A 87 3.41 3.57 8.88
C SER A 87 2.48 3.43 7.67
N ALA A 88 1.28 2.91 7.93
CA ALA A 88 0.20 2.88 6.94
C ALA A 88 -1.01 3.54 7.58
N THR A 89 -1.46 4.64 7.01
CA THR A 89 -2.53 5.45 7.59
C THR A 89 -3.71 5.52 6.63
N MET A 90 -4.90 5.20 7.14
CA MET A 90 -6.14 5.34 6.38
C MET A 90 -6.78 6.68 6.72
N THR A 91 -7.05 7.48 5.70
CA THR A 91 -7.69 8.78 5.85
C THR A 91 -8.78 8.96 4.81
N ALA A 92 -9.72 9.87 5.10
CA ALA A 92 -10.72 10.25 4.12
C ALA A 92 -10.07 11.12 3.03
N VAL A 93 -10.48 10.91 1.78
CA VAL A 93 -10.07 11.78 0.69
C VAL A 93 -10.95 13.03 0.75
N SER A 94 -10.32 14.16 0.93
CA SER A 94 -11.03 15.45 1.01
C SER A 94 -11.20 16.07 -0.37
#